data_292e39660f0123aaa114a3e9e7cf3b6e
#
_entry.id   292e39660f0123aaa114a3e9e7cf3b6e
#
_cell.length_a   1.000
_cell.length_b   1.000
_cell.length_c   1.000
_cell.angle_alpha   90.00
_cell.angle_beta   90.00
_cell.angle_gamma   90.00
#
_symmetry.space_group_name_H-M   'P 1'
#
loop_
_entity.id
_entity.type
_entity.pdbx_description
1 polymer ?
#
loop_
_entity_poly.entity_id
_entity_poly.type
_entity_poly.pdbx_seq_one_letter_code
_entity_poly.pdbx_strand_id
1 'polypeptide(L)'
;MICFQEQKNGAPMQVQGIGPASARLLHSFRDVARFYQIQKHKEHPVQLRNAEMCCEYIRPLFSDPKREEFYMIAMNDDYVPLKEIYIASGIPNRVQFDTHKLLRDAVASQCTCVVLAHNHPSGLAAASNADLLATQAIILALGQVGIDVLDHVILTPTDWFSMAEHGRVPQYNPGTGQLLFAARATWPMEPEKPKQIKR
;
A
#
# COMPACT_ATOMS: atom_id res chain seq x y z
N MET A 1 13.44 -18.47 13.95
CA MET A 1 12.67 -18.18 12.73
C MET A 1 12.31 -19.50 12.08
N ILE A 2 11.07 -19.99 12.29
CA ILE A 2 10.62 -21.28 11.76
C ILE A 2 10.10 -21.01 10.35
N CYS A 3 10.87 -21.41 9.34
CA CYS A 3 10.48 -21.27 7.94
C CYS A 3 9.55 -22.43 7.57
N PHE A 4 8.26 -22.15 7.39
CA PHE A 4 7.31 -23.11 6.82
C PHE A 4 7.49 -23.12 5.30
N GLN A 5 8.16 -24.14 4.76
CA GLN A 5 8.18 -24.41 3.32
C GLN A 5 6.92 -25.19 2.94
N GLU A 6 6.12 -24.68 2.03
CA GLU A 6 4.98 -25.41 1.45
C GLU A 6 5.44 -26.29 0.29
N GLN A 7 4.98 -27.54 0.28
CA GLN A 7 5.16 -28.41 -0.88
C GLN A 7 4.27 -27.99 -2.05
N LYS A 8 4.75 -28.25 -3.29
CA LYS A 8 4.12 -27.85 -4.57
C LYS A 8 2.66 -28.29 -4.81
N ASN A 9 2.04 -29.06 -3.92
CA ASN A 9 0.70 -29.63 -4.06
C ASN A 9 -0.33 -29.12 -3.01
N GLY A 10 -0.06 -27.99 -2.33
CA GLY A 10 -1.06 -27.39 -1.44
C GLY A 10 -1.36 -28.14 -0.13
N ALA A 11 -0.69 -29.26 0.14
CA ALA A 11 -0.80 -29.94 1.41
C ALA A 11 0.07 -29.26 2.47
N PRO A 12 -0.43 -29.00 3.70
CA PRO A 12 0.38 -28.42 4.76
C PRO A 12 1.54 -29.38 5.08
N MET A 13 2.77 -28.83 5.13
CA MET A 13 3.97 -29.58 5.51
C MET A 13 3.75 -30.16 6.91
N GLN A 14 3.82 -31.47 7.06
CA GLN A 14 3.74 -32.12 8.36
C GLN A 14 5.05 -31.85 9.12
N VAL A 15 4.98 -30.96 10.08
CA VAL A 15 6.07 -30.77 11.05
C VAL A 15 5.92 -31.87 12.09
N GLN A 16 6.99 -32.64 12.32
CA GLN A 16 6.98 -33.72 13.31
C GLN A 16 6.56 -33.19 14.69
N GLY A 17 5.53 -33.78 15.30
CA GLY A 17 4.96 -33.35 16.58
C GLY A 17 3.84 -32.32 16.50
N ILE A 18 3.50 -31.82 15.31
CA ILE A 18 2.35 -30.91 15.13
C ILE A 18 1.20 -31.64 14.45
N GLY A 19 0.12 -31.90 15.20
CA GLY A 19 -1.10 -32.49 14.64
C GLY A 19 -1.94 -31.44 13.88
N PRO A 20 -2.97 -31.88 13.10
CA PRO A 20 -3.80 -30.98 12.29
C PRO A 20 -4.49 -29.86 13.08
N ALA A 21 -4.86 -30.11 14.34
CA ALA A 21 -5.47 -29.10 15.20
C ALA A 21 -4.45 -28.00 15.57
N SER A 22 -3.24 -28.39 15.95
CA SER A 22 -2.15 -27.44 16.26
C SER A 22 -1.70 -26.66 15.03
N ALA A 23 -1.68 -27.30 13.86
CA ALA A 23 -1.38 -26.63 12.60
C ALA A 23 -2.42 -25.55 12.26
N ARG A 24 -3.73 -25.86 12.43
CA ARG A 24 -4.81 -24.86 12.26
C ARG A 24 -4.69 -23.71 13.25
N LEU A 25 -4.39 -24.01 14.51
CA LEU A 25 -4.20 -23.00 15.55
C LEU A 25 -3.02 -22.08 15.19
N LEU A 26 -1.88 -22.62 14.78
CA LEU A 26 -0.73 -21.82 14.32
C LEU A 26 -1.05 -20.93 13.12
N HIS A 27 -1.87 -21.43 12.19
CA HIS A 27 -2.36 -20.63 11.07
C HIS A 27 -3.23 -19.46 11.54
N SER A 28 -4.14 -19.70 12.52
CA SER A 28 -5.01 -18.64 13.04
C SER A 28 -4.26 -17.56 13.82
N PHE A 29 -3.09 -17.83 14.40
CA PHE A 29 -2.27 -16.80 15.03
C PHE A 29 -1.85 -15.70 14.07
N ARG A 30 -1.60 -16.01 12.81
CA ARG A 30 -1.29 -15.04 11.78
C ARG A 30 -2.46 -14.08 11.57
N ASP A 31 -3.67 -14.60 11.47
CA ASP A 31 -4.89 -13.80 11.27
C ASP A 31 -5.19 -12.94 12.50
N VAL A 32 -4.99 -13.48 13.69
CA VAL A 32 -5.14 -12.74 14.96
C VAL A 32 -4.10 -11.63 15.07
N ALA A 33 -2.83 -11.90 14.76
CA ALA A 33 -1.77 -10.90 14.79
C ALA A 33 -2.06 -9.76 13.78
N ARG A 34 -2.51 -10.11 12.57
CA ARG A 34 -2.93 -9.15 11.54
C ARG A 34 -4.10 -8.30 12.04
N PHE A 35 -5.14 -8.92 12.57
CA PHE A 35 -6.29 -8.21 13.13
C PHE A 35 -5.86 -7.24 14.26
N TYR A 36 -5.00 -7.69 15.16
CA TYR A 36 -4.45 -6.85 16.23
C TYR A 36 -3.71 -5.63 15.69
N GLN A 37 -2.85 -5.80 14.68
CA GLN A 37 -2.12 -4.67 14.07
C GLN A 37 -3.08 -3.66 13.44
N ILE A 38 -4.11 -4.13 12.71
CA ILE A 38 -5.13 -3.25 12.12
C ILE A 38 -5.90 -2.49 13.21
N GLN A 39 -6.31 -3.15 14.30
CA GLN A 39 -7.03 -2.50 15.40
C GLN A 39 -6.16 -1.48 16.11
N LYS A 40 -4.88 -1.79 16.36
CA LYS A 40 -3.93 -0.88 16.98
C LYS A 40 -3.80 0.44 16.21
N HIS A 41 -3.78 0.39 14.88
CA HIS A 41 -3.73 1.60 14.05
C HIS A 41 -5.02 2.44 14.14
N LYS A 42 -6.18 1.80 14.36
CA LYS A 42 -7.46 2.50 14.55
C LYS A 42 -7.56 3.18 15.93
N GLU A 43 -7.03 2.54 16.97
CA GLU A 43 -7.03 3.08 18.32
C GLU A 43 -6.01 4.22 18.50
N HIS A 44 -4.89 4.14 17.76
CA HIS A 44 -3.82 5.13 17.78
C HIS A 44 -3.54 5.61 16.34
N PRO A 45 -4.28 6.63 15.87
CA PRO A 45 -4.09 7.18 14.54
C PRO A 45 -2.64 7.62 14.34
N VAL A 46 -1.99 7.08 13.31
CA VAL A 46 -0.63 7.43 12.92
C VAL A 46 -0.67 8.33 11.70
N GLN A 47 0.27 9.27 11.61
CA GLN A 47 0.46 10.07 10.40
C GLN A 47 1.46 9.37 9.50
N LEU A 48 1.08 9.07 8.27
CA LEU A 48 1.94 8.40 7.29
C LEU A 48 2.72 9.47 6.51
N ARG A 49 3.89 9.84 6.97
CA ARG A 49 4.68 10.97 6.44
C ARG A 49 5.78 10.58 5.47
N ASN A 50 6.02 9.30 5.25
CA ASN A 50 7.01 8.78 4.31
C ASN A 50 6.62 7.38 3.82
N ALA A 51 7.34 6.88 2.81
CA ALA A 51 7.10 5.59 2.20
C ALA A 51 7.25 4.42 3.19
N GLU A 52 8.24 4.47 4.08
CA GLU A 52 8.49 3.43 5.08
C GLU A 52 7.28 3.27 6.01
N MET A 53 6.77 4.37 6.57
CA MET A 53 5.58 4.35 7.44
C MET A 53 4.35 3.81 6.71
N CYS A 54 4.18 4.14 5.42
CA CYS A 54 3.11 3.58 4.61
C CYS A 54 3.27 2.08 4.41
N CYS A 55 4.49 1.62 4.13
CA CYS A 55 4.78 0.20 3.97
C CYS A 55 4.54 -0.59 5.26
N GLU A 56 4.94 -0.07 6.41
CA GLU A 56 4.67 -0.68 7.71
C GLU A 56 3.18 -0.75 8.02
N TYR A 57 2.46 0.34 7.73
CA TYR A 57 1.02 0.43 7.94
C TYR A 57 0.24 -0.56 7.08
N ILE A 58 0.55 -0.65 5.78
CA ILE A 58 -0.22 -1.44 4.82
C ILE A 58 0.17 -2.93 4.81
N ARG A 59 1.40 -3.26 5.19
CA ARG A 59 1.91 -4.64 5.16
C ARG A 59 0.97 -5.68 5.80
N PRO A 60 0.34 -5.42 6.96
CA PRO A 60 -0.63 -6.35 7.55
C PRO A 60 -1.88 -6.59 6.71
N LEU A 61 -2.23 -5.73 5.76
CA LEU A 61 -3.42 -5.89 4.91
C LEU A 61 -3.24 -6.97 3.85
N PHE A 62 -2.01 -7.20 3.38
CA PHE A 62 -1.73 -8.26 2.41
C PHE A 62 -1.90 -9.62 3.04
N SER A 63 -2.96 -10.33 2.65
CA SER A 63 -3.38 -11.57 3.30
C SER A 63 -2.76 -12.81 2.68
N ASP A 64 -2.57 -12.81 1.36
CA ASP A 64 -2.07 -13.95 0.61
C ASP A 64 -0.66 -13.66 0.07
N PRO A 65 0.40 -14.33 0.57
CA PRO A 65 1.76 -14.12 0.10
C PRO A 65 1.99 -14.62 -1.34
N LYS A 66 1.01 -15.33 -1.93
CA LYS A 66 1.11 -15.90 -3.28
C LYS A 66 0.36 -15.10 -4.34
N ARG A 67 -0.46 -14.13 -3.91
CA ARG A 67 -1.29 -13.33 -4.81
C ARG A 67 -0.90 -11.86 -4.71
N GLU A 68 -0.90 -11.19 -5.84
CA GLU A 68 -0.84 -9.74 -5.84
C GLU A 68 -2.17 -9.18 -5.37
N GLU A 69 -2.12 -8.34 -4.37
CA GLU A 69 -3.25 -7.57 -3.85
C GLU A 69 -2.91 -6.10 -4.00
N PHE A 70 -3.88 -5.30 -4.42
CA PHE A 70 -3.72 -3.87 -4.66
C PHE A 70 -4.69 -3.09 -3.78
N TYR A 71 -4.14 -2.14 -3.03
CA TYR A 71 -4.86 -1.28 -2.10
C TYR A 71 -4.62 0.19 -2.39
N MET A 72 -5.54 1.02 -1.92
CA MET A 72 -5.40 2.47 -1.80
C MET A 72 -5.63 2.87 -0.35
N ILE A 73 -4.70 3.61 0.25
CA ILE A 73 -4.85 4.20 1.58
C ILE A 73 -5.36 5.61 1.37
N ALA A 74 -6.61 5.87 1.72
CA ALA A 74 -7.22 7.18 1.68
C ALA A 74 -6.86 7.95 2.96
N MET A 75 -6.36 9.19 2.84
CA MET A 75 -5.86 9.99 3.95
C MET A 75 -6.41 11.41 3.91
N ASN A 76 -6.42 12.09 5.06
CA ASN A 76 -6.71 13.52 5.17
C ASN A 76 -5.45 14.37 4.95
N ASP A 77 -5.60 15.71 5.08
CA ASP A 77 -4.51 16.69 4.93
C ASP A 77 -3.37 16.52 5.96
N ASP A 78 -3.66 15.89 7.09
CA ASP A 78 -2.67 15.56 8.12
C ASP A 78 -1.97 14.22 7.89
N TYR A 79 -2.22 13.57 6.73
CA TYR A 79 -1.70 12.24 6.36
C TYR A 79 -2.14 11.13 7.33
N VAL A 80 -3.29 11.31 7.97
CA VAL A 80 -3.91 10.28 8.80
C VAL A 80 -4.79 9.39 7.94
N PRO A 81 -4.60 8.06 7.96
CA PRO A 81 -5.45 7.13 7.24
C PRO A 81 -6.92 7.23 7.68
N LEU A 82 -7.81 7.42 6.72
CA LEU A 82 -9.25 7.42 6.90
C LEU A 82 -9.86 6.07 6.53
N LYS A 83 -9.29 5.44 5.47
CA LYS A 83 -9.81 4.18 4.96
C LYS A 83 -8.77 3.43 4.12
N GLU A 84 -8.70 2.13 4.30
CA GLU A 84 -8.01 1.20 3.39
C GLU A 84 -9.01 0.64 2.38
N ILE A 85 -8.78 0.92 1.11
CA ILE A 85 -9.66 0.53 0.01
C ILE A 85 -8.98 -0.58 -0.79
N TYR A 86 -9.56 -1.76 -0.77
CA TYR A 86 -9.14 -2.84 -1.63
C TYR A 86 -9.56 -2.56 -3.08
N ILE A 87 -8.59 -2.54 -3.99
CA ILE A 87 -8.82 -2.25 -5.40
C ILE A 87 -9.01 -3.53 -6.20
N ALA A 88 -8.04 -4.43 -6.13
CA ALA A 88 -8.04 -5.66 -6.91
C ALA A 88 -7.08 -6.71 -6.35
N SER A 89 -7.26 -7.97 -6.79
CA SER A 89 -6.22 -9.00 -6.76
C SER A 89 -6.11 -9.64 -8.13
N GLY A 90 -4.93 -10.08 -8.51
CA GLY A 90 -4.78 -10.68 -9.82
C GLY A 90 -3.41 -11.29 -10.08
N ILE A 91 -3.26 -11.75 -11.31
CA ILE A 91 -2.01 -12.26 -11.87
C ILE A 91 -1.15 -11.06 -12.30
N PRO A 92 0.17 -11.09 -12.09
CA PRO A 92 1.11 -10.08 -12.57
C PRO A 92 0.83 -9.73 -14.03
N ASN A 93 0.82 -8.44 -14.39
CA ASN A 93 0.65 -7.87 -15.73
C ASN A 93 -0.77 -7.59 -16.24
N ARG A 94 -1.85 -7.77 -15.47
CA ARG A 94 -3.20 -7.33 -15.88
C ARG A 94 -4.05 -6.94 -14.68
N VAL A 95 -3.73 -5.85 -14.01
CA VAL A 95 -4.66 -5.27 -13.03
C VAL A 95 -5.71 -4.48 -13.80
N GLN A 96 -6.80 -5.14 -14.17
CA GLN A 96 -8.02 -4.42 -14.54
C GLN A 96 -8.74 -4.05 -13.23
N PHE A 97 -8.74 -2.79 -12.89
CA PHE A 97 -9.51 -2.27 -11.75
C PHE A 97 -10.69 -1.42 -12.27
N ASP A 98 -11.77 -1.45 -11.53
CA ASP A 98 -12.95 -0.62 -11.81
C ASP A 98 -12.68 0.82 -11.35
N THR A 99 -12.33 1.69 -12.30
CA THR A 99 -12.06 3.11 -12.04
C THR A 99 -13.27 3.82 -11.42
N HIS A 100 -14.50 3.46 -11.79
CA HIS A 100 -15.70 4.05 -11.21
C HIS A 100 -15.86 3.68 -9.74
N LYS A 101 -15.61 2.41 -9.41
CA LYS A 101 -15.60 1.95 -8.02
C LYS A 101 -14.52 2.66 -7.21
N LEU A 102 -13.30 2.76 -7.75
CA LEU A 102 -12.17 3.43 -7.11
C LEU A 102 -12.50 4.90 -6.79
N LEU A 103 -12.98 5.66 -7.77
CA LEU A 103 -13.39 7.05 -7.60
C LEU A 103 -14.49 7.21 -6.56
N ARG A 104 -15.55 6.40 -6.65
CA ARG A 104 -16.64 6.43 -5.68
C ARG A 104 -16.16 6.18 -4.26
N ASP A 105 -15.31 5.16 -4.07
CA ASP A 105 -14.82 4.78 -2.75
C ASP A 105 -13.84 5.84 -2.19
N ALA A 106 -13.03 6.48 -3.04
CA ALA A 106 -12.16 7.59 -2.67
C ALA A 106 -12.97 8.82 -2.22
N VAL A 107 -13.93 9.28 -3.04
CA VAL A 107 -14.77 10.42 -2.72
C VAL A 107 -15.61 10.16 -1.47
N ALA A 108 -16.16 8.95 -1.31
CA ALA A 108 -16.94 8.57 -0.13
C ALA A 108 -16.09 8.52 1.16
N SER A 109 -14.79 8.36 1.07
CA SER A 109 -13.89 8.43 2.23
C SER A 109 -13.56 9.85 2.67
N GLN A 110 -13.93 10.88 1.88
CA GLN A 110 -13.61 12.29 2.11
C GLN A 110 -12.10 12.55 2.25
N CYS A 111 -11.29 11.76 1.56
CA CYS A 111 -9.84 11.94 1.57
C CYS A 111 -9.42 13.10 0.66
N THR A 112 -8.28 13.70 0.97
CA THR A 112 -7.63 14.72 0.15
C THR A 112 -6.42 14.17 -0.60
N CYS A 113 -5.84 13.10 -0.07
CA CYS A 113 -4.73 12.43 -0.73
C CYS A 113 -4.78 10.91 -0.50
N VAL A 114 -4.05 10.18 -1.34
CA VAL A 114 -3.96 8.72 -1.26
C VAL A 114 -2.53 8.23 -1.47
N VAL A 115 -2.23 7.05 -0.91
CA VAL A 115 -1.09 6.22 -1.29
C VAL A 115 -1.60 4.92 -1.89
N LEU A 116 -1.05 4.55 -3.02
CA LEU A 116 -1.29 3.26 -3.67
C LEU A 116 -0.29 2.24 -3.13
N ALA A 117 -0.72 1.01 -2.97
CA ALA A 117 0.16 -0.06 -2.50
C ALA A 117 -0.22 -1.41 -3.09
N HIS A 118 0.76 -2.16 -3.58
CA HIS A 118 0.56 -3.55 -3.94
C HIS A 118 1.75 -4.40 -3.52
N ASN A 119 1.54 -5.71 -3.42
CA ASN A 119 2.62 -6.63 -3.10
C ASN A 119 3.08 -7.42 -4.32
N HIS A 120 4.39 -7.69 -4.38
CA HIS A 120 5.02 -8.60 -5.34
C HIS A 120 5.40 -9.92 -4.67
N PRO A 121 4.62 -11.00 -4.82
CA PRO A 121 4.97 -12.34 -4.31
C PRO A 121 6.29 -12.87 -4.86
N SER A 122 6.71 -12.42 -6.03
CA SER A 122 7.97 -12.79 -6.67
C SER A 122 9.23 -12.38 -5.87
N GLY A 123 9.08 -11.44 -4.93
CA GLY A 123 10.18 -10.91 -4.14
C GLY A 123 10.97 -9.77 -4.81
N LEU A 124 10.59 -9.32 -6.00
CA LEU A 124 11.25 -8.20 -6.68
C LEU A 124 10.57 -6.87 -6.29
N ALA A 125 11.25 -6.06 -5.48
CA ALA A 125 10.82 -4.72 -5.10
C ALA A 125 11.17 -3.72 -6.21
N ALA A 126 10.38 -3.68 -7.29
CA ALA A 126 10.56 -2.76 -8.41
C ALA A 126 9.23 -2.57 -9.16
N ALA A 127 9.00 -1.35 -9.65
CA ALA A 127 7.82 -1.06 -10.45
C ALA A 127 7.94 -1.63 -11.87
N SER A 128 6.91 -2.37 -12.31
CA SER A 128 6.76 -2.80 -13.69
C SER A 128 6.17 -1.68 -14.55
N ASN A 129 6.19 -1.85 -15.88
CA ASN A 129 5.51 -0.93 -16.79
C ASN A 129 3.98 -0.93 -16.58
N ALA A 130 3.40 -2.05 -16.16
CA ALA A 130 1.98 -2.14 -15.85
C ALA A 130 1.63 -1.30 -14.62
N ASP A 131 2.49 -1.29 -13.58
CA ASP A 131 2.32 -0.48 -12.37
C ASP A 131 2.39 1.01 -12.70
N LEU A 132 3.32 1.42 -13.58
CA LEU A 132 3.43 2.79 -14.07
C LEU A 132 2.14 3.24 -14.77
N LEU A 133 1.63 2.44 -15.70
CA LEU A 133 0.40 2.77 -16.42
C LEU A 133 -0.83 2.80 -15.51
N ALA A 134 -0.95 1.85 -14.59
CA ALA A 134 -2.03 1.83 -13.60
C ALA A 134 -1.98 3.07 -12.70
N THR A 135 -0.79 3.44 -12.22
CA THR A 135 -0.58 4.64 -11.40
C THR A 135 -1.01 5.90 -12.15
N GLN A 136 -0.57 6.07 -13.39
CA GLN A 136 -0.94 7.22 -14.21
C GLN A 136 -2.45 7.33 -14.45
N ALA A 137 -3.11 6.20 -14.73
CA ALA A 137 -4.55 6.16 -14.91
C ALA A 137 -5.31 6.56 -13.63
N ILE A 138 -4.84 6.12 -12.47
CA ILE A 138 -5.43 6.47 -11.16
C ILE A 138 -5.21 7.95 -10.85
N ILE A 139 -3.99 8.48 -11.09
CA ILE A 139 -3.69 9.90 -10.89
C ILE A 139 -4.58 10.78 -11.75
N LEU A 140 -4.78 10.43 -13.04
CA LEU A 140 -5.67 11.17 -13.93
C LEU A 140 -7.12 11.16 -13.43
N ALA A 141 -7.60 10.03 -12.94
CA ALA A 141 -8.95 9.90 -12.43
C ALA A 141 -9.17 10.67 -11.12
N LEU A 142 -8.30 10.50 -10.13
CA LEU A 142 -8.40 11.13 -8.82
C LEU A 142 -8.12 12.64 -8.88
N GLY A 143 -7.18 13.07 -9.72
CA GLY A 143 -6.85 14.48 -9.92
C GLY A 143 -8.03 15.32 -10.42
N GLN A 144 -8.93 14.73 -11.22
CA GLN A 144 -10.16 15.42 -11.68
C GLN A 144 -11.11 15.75 -10.54
N VAL A 145 -11.04 15.05 -9.42
CA VAL A 145 -11.87 15.28 -8.23
C VAL A 145 -11.07 15.89 -7.07
N GLY A 146 -9.85 16.38 -7.36
CA GLY A 146 -9.02 17.10 -6.39
C GLY A 146 -8.37 16.20 -5.34
N ILE A 147 -8.17 14.92 -5.63
CA ILE A 147 -7.50 13.97 -4.73
C ILE A 147 -6.09 13.68 -5.27
N ASP A 148 -5.07 13.95 -4.45
CA ASP A 148 -3.68 13.75 -4.83
C ASP A 148 -3.20 12.31 -4.57
N VAL A 149 -2.42 11.76 -5.51
CA VAL A 149 -1.69 10.50 -5.31
C VAL A 149 -0.27 10.84 -4.88
N LEU A 150 0.07 10.56 -3.63
CA LEU A 150 1.37 10.88 -3.06
C LEU A 150 2.45 9.88 -3.47
N ASP A 151 2.12 8.60 -3.47
CA ASP A 151 3.06 7.53 -3.82
C ASP A 151 2.34 6.28 -4.32
N HIS A 152 3.10 5.38 -4.91
CA HIS A 152 2.74 4.00 -5.14
C HIS A 152 3.87 3.12 -4.61
N VAL A 153 3.63 2.45 -3.49
CA VAL A 153 4.60 1.59 -2.82
C VAL A 153 4.39 0.13 -3.22
N ILE A 154 5.49 -0.56 -3.50
CA ILE A 154 5.49 -1.96 -3.91
C ILE A 154 6.19 -2.76 -2.83
N LEU A 155 5.45 -3.68 -2.20
CA LEU A 155 5.95 -4.46 -1.08
C LEU A 155 6.34 -5.88 -1.53
N THR A 156 7.42 -6.37 -0.96
CA THR A 156 7.81 -7.77 -1.00
C THR A 156 7.83 -8.35 0.42
N PRO A 157 8.02 -9.64 0.60
CA PRO A 157 8.14 -10.22 1.95
C PRO A 157 9.24 -9.59 2.81
N THR A 158 10.32 -9.11 2.19
CA THR A 158 11.52 -8.63 2.89
C THR A 158 11.90 -7.19 2.60
N ASP A 159 11.30 -6.57 1.57
CA ASP A 159 11.71 -5.26 1.07
C ASP A 159 10.52 -4.45 0.58
N TRP A 160 10.75 -3.22 0.13
CA TRP A 160 9.75 -2.36 -0.50
C TRP A 160 10.41 -1.38 -1.48
N PHE A 161 9.59 -0.80 -2.35
CA PHE A 161 9.99 0.19 -3.35
C PHE A 161 8.96 1.32 -3.39
N SER A 162 9.40 2.57 -3.33
CA SER A 162 8.58 3.76 -3.52
C SER A 162 8.75 4.30 -4.94
N MET A 163 7.67 4.41 -5.67
CA MET A 163 7.70 5.03 -7.00
C MET A 163 7.97 6.53 -6.91
N ALA A 164 7.48 7.22 -5.87
CA ALA A 164 7.68 8.64 -5.68
C ALA A 164 9.14 8.97 -5.39
N GLU A 165 9.81 8.23 -4.50
CA GLU A 165 11.25 8.42 -4.22
C GLU A 165 12.14 8.23 -5.45
N HIS A 166 11.65 7.46 -6.44
CA HIS A 166 12.32 7.23 -7.72
C HIS A 166 11.80 8.15 -8.85
N GLY A 167 11.02 9.20 -8.52
CA GLY A 167 10.52 10.16 -9.51
C GLY A 167 9.56 9.57 -10.54
N ARG A 168 8.85 8.48 -10.19
CA ARG A 168 7.94 7.75 -11.10
C ARG A 168 6.46 8.04 -10.87
N VAL A 169 6.12 8.89 -9.91
CA VAL A 169 4.75 9.36 -9.66
C VAL A 169 4.60 10.75 -10.26
N PRO A 170 3.91 10.90 -11.39
CA PRO A 170 3.63 12.22 -11.95
C PRO A 170 2.57 12.95 -11.13
N GLN A 171 2.56 14.27 -11.22
CA GLN A 171 1.53 15.11 -10.62
C GLN A 171 0.44 15.43 -11.65
N TYR A 172 -0.80 15.50 -11.21
CA TYR A 172 -1.90 15.99 -12.04
C TYR A 172 -1.90 17.53 -12.06
N ASN A 173 -1.94 18.10 -13.27
CA ASN A 173 -2.10 19.55 -13.43
C ASN A 173 -3.57 19.87 -13.71
N PRO A 174 -4.32 20.46 -12.76
CA PRO A 174 -5.74 20.75 -12.95
C PRO A 174 -5.99 21.83 -14.01
N GLY A 175 -5.02 22.69 -14.29
CA GLY A 175 -5.14 23.73 -15.31
C GLY A 175 -5.08 23.21 -16.74
N THR A 176 -4.34 22.09 -16.97
CA THR A 176 -4.17 21.51 -18.31
C THR A 176 -4.79 20.12 -18.44
N GLY A 177 -5.17 19.47 -17.34
CA GLY A 177 -5.62 18.08 -17.32
C GLY A 177 -4.54 17.05 -17.64
N GLN A 178 -3.26 17.44 -17.59
CA GLN A 178 -2.13 16.60 -17.99
C GLN A 178 -1.30 16.14 -16.78
N LEU A 179 -0.51 15.08 -16.99
CA LEU A 179 0.45 14.61 -16.03
C LEU A 179 1.78 15.33 -16.21
N LEU A 180 2.33 15.83 -15.10
CA LEU A 180 3.65 16.45 -15.03
C LEU A 180 4.58 15.53 -14.25
N PHE A 181 5.70 15.13 -14.85
CA PHE A 181 6.74 14.38 -14.17
C PHE A 181 7.67 15.36 -13.45
N ALA A 182 7.56 15.43 -12.13
CA ALA A 182 8.45 16.22 -11.29
C ALA A 182 9.71 15.41 -10.96
N ALA A 183 10.86 16.09 -10.85
CA ALA A 183 12.15 15.46 -10.56
C ALA A 183 12.28 14.97 -9.09
N ARG A 184 11.25 15.09 -8.25
CA ARG A 184 11.36 14.83 -6.81
C ARG A 184 10.05 14.30 -6.21
N ALA A 185 10.20 13.36 -5.26
CA ALA A 185 9.13 12.82 -4.45
C ALA A 185 8.30 13.92 -3.76
N THR A 186 6.99 13.76 -3.77
CA THR A 186 6.03 14.69 -3.19
C THR A 186 5.68 14.38 -1.73
N TRP A 187 6.44 13.47 -1.08
CA TRP A 187 6.25 13.21 0.35
C TRP A 187 6.40 14.50 1.14
N PRO A 188 5.51 14.77 2.10
CA PRO A 188 5.68 15.91 2.98
C PRO A 188 7.03 15.77 3.67
N MET A 189 7.90 16.73 3.44
CA MET A 189 9.16 16.84 4.20
C MET A 189 8.79 16.93 5.69
N GLU A 190 9.62 16.31 6.55
CA GLU A 190 9.47 16.51 8.00
C GLU A 190 9.26 18.01 8.28
N PRO A 191 8.31 18.37 9.16
CA PRO A 191 8.14 19.76 9.54
C PRO A 191 9.50 20.28 9.98
N GLU A 192 9.98 21.38 9.40
CA GLU A 192 11.21 22.02 9.83
C GLU A 192 11.18 22.11 11.35
N LYS A 193 12.16 21.47 12.04
CA LYS A 193 12.29 21.59 13.48
C LYS A 193 12.27 23.08 13.81
N PRO A 194 11.41 23.55 14.72
CA PRO A 194 11.35 24.97 15.03
C PRO A 194 12.76 25.45 15.36
N LYS A 195 13.23 26.45 14.60
CA LYS A 195 14.53 27.07 14.82
C LYS A 195 14.58 27.46 16.29
N GLN A 196 15.45 26.82 17.07
CA GLN A 196 15.70 27.24 18.44
C GLN A 196 16.18 28.69 18.39
N ILE A 197 15.31 29.60 18.79
CA ILE A 197 15.68 31.00 19.00
C ILE A 197 16.60 30.97 20.23
N LYS A 198 17.91 31.06 19.96
CA LYS A 198 18.89 31.31 21.03
C LYS A 198 18.53 32.63 21.69
N ARG A 199 18.10 32.56 22.95
CA ARG A 199 18.01 33.72 23.83
C ARG A 199 19.39 34.15 24.30
#